data_916be6a2f03f0303dd2df735d01b4406
#
_entry.id   916be6a2f03f0303dd2df735d01b4406
#
_cell.length_a   1.000
_cell.length_b   1.000
_cell.length_c   1.000
_cell.angle_alpha   90.00
_cell.angle_beta   90.00
_cell.angle_gamma   90.00
#
_symmetry.space_group_name_H-M   'P 1'
#
loop_
_entity.id
_entity.type
_entity.pdbx_description
1 polymer ?
#
loop_
_entity_poly.entity_id
_entity_poly.type
_entity_poly.pdbx_seq_one_letter_code
_entity_poly.pdbx_strand_id
1 'polypeptide(L)'
;APRLAIAKNLLSTDGAIFISIDDNEEAQLKSLCDAVFGEQNFVACIPRMTSAQRPAQEAYVSIQHDYLLVYVKQKIGNFRKIIGRQGLEKVKKDNIGTYIPGDTSPILASATQGYSAGGDYDFEYKGVVYSPVANDGSRRRWLWTKDRMEKAAELGILVPTRSGGLRVQNYIDMEFEVGTNLMKPKESNLILASYDFMNSQYVNKNGAQALVDAGVSFSFPKPVQLVKDIISLCDKSDAVVLDFFAGSGTTGQAVLELNRADGGNRHFILCTDNQNNICGGVTYPRLRTVITGIRQDGSKYSDNIPADLKYYHTDYIPKNSGTLVQDLISHIDEMIQLEYGVKIDKEKYISILTDEDADELEKNWTNYPNIRAIYISRHVLLTGKQKELFGTHDCFTIPDYYFREELREAGEA
;
A
#
# COMPACT_ATOMS: atom_id res chain seq x y z
N ALA A 1 7.02 23.05 -4.07
CA ALA A 1 8.45 22.68 -4.15
C ALA A 1 9.01 22.16 -2.82
N PRO A 2 8.95 22.87 -1.64
CA PRO A 2 9.64 22.44 -0.43
C PRO A 2 9.22 21.04 0.06
N ARG A 3 7.91 20.74 0.12
CA ARG A 3 7.40 19.44 0.57
C ARG A 3 7.89 18.28 -0.31
N LEU A 4 7.95 18.46 -1.64
CA LEU A 4 8.45 17.43 -2.55
C LEU A 4 9.95 17.19 -2.37
N ALA A 5 10.73 18.23 -2.09
CA ALA A 5 12.16 18.10 -1.81
C ALA A 5 12.40 17.30 -0.52
N ILE A 6 11.62 17.55 0.53
CA ILE A 6 11.66 16.77 1.77
C ILE A 6 11.25 15.32 1.48
N ALA A 7 10.14 15.11 0.76
CA ALA A 7 9.65 13.77 0.41
C ALA A 7 10.70 12.95 -0.35
N LYS A 8 11.43 13.56 -1.29
CA LYS A 8 12.54 12.89 -2.00
C LYS A 8 13.60 12.35 -1.04
N ASN A 9 13.94 13.11 0.00
CA ASN A 9 14.96 12.69 0.97
C ASN A 9 14.46 11.57 1.89
N LEU A 10 13.16 11.54 2.18
CA LEU A 10 12.54 10.51 3.00
C LEU A 10 12.31 9.18 2.26
N LEU A 11 12.27 9.19 0.92
CA LEU A 11 12.12 7.96 0.13
C LEU A 11 13.32 7.03 0.36
N SER A 12 13.04 5.76 0.63
CA SER A 12 14.03 4.68 0.57
C SER A 12 14.60 4.54 -0.85
N THR A 13 15.74 3.88 -1.00
CA THR A 13 16.40 3.71 -2.30
C THR A 13 15.49 3.10 -3.37
N ASP A 14 14.63 2.18 -2.97
CA ASP A 14 13.63 1.50 -3.80
C ASP A 14 12.21 2.07 -3.60
N GLY A 15 12.10 3.22 -2.95
CA GLY A 15 10.84 3.90 -2.68
C GLY A 15 10.24 4.58 -3.91
N ALA A 16 8.92 4.70 -3.89
CA ALA A 16 8.15 5.38 -4.93
C ALA A 16 7.22 6.44 -4.33
N ILE A 17 6.94 7.49 -5.10
CA ILE A 17 5.94 8.50 -4.78
C ILE A 17 4.84 8.46 -5.83
N PHE A 18 3.59 8.49 -5.37
CA PHE A 18 2.39 8.52 -6.19
C PHE A 18 1.61 9.79 -5.85
N ILE A 19 1.34 10.62 -6.84
CA ILE A 19 0.70 11.92 -6.64
C ILE A 19 -0.55 12.01 -7.51
N SER A 20 -1.72 12.08 -6.86
CA SER A 20 -2.99 12.30 -7.57
C SER A 20 -3.15 13.77 -7.90
N ILE A 21 -3.47 14.08 -9.15
CA ILE A 21 -3.66 15.44 -9.65
C ILE A 21 -4.70 15.45 -10.79
N ASP A 22 -5.45 16.51 -10.94
CA ASP A 22 -6.32 16.72 -12.08
C ASP A 22 -5.60 17.43 -13.23
N ASP A 23 -6.30 17.64 -14.34
CA ASP A 23 -5.78 18.26 -15.55
C ASP A 23 -5.49 19.77 -15.42
N ASN A 24 -5.96 20.43 -14.36
CA ASN A 24 -5.69 21.86 -14.15
C ASN A 24 -4.22 22.13 -13.85
N GLU A 25 -3.56 21.26 -13.09
CA GLU A 25 -2.19 21.48 -12.59
C GLU A 25 -1.23 20.32 -12.91
N GLU A 26 -1.65 19.33 -13.73
CA GLU A 26 -0.83 18.15 -14.04
C GLU A 26 0.51 18.54 -14.67
N ALA A 27 0.50 19.38 -15.70
CA ALA A 27 1.69 19.77 -16.43
C ALA A 27 2.69 20.54 -15.57
N GLN A 28 2.21 21.45 -14.72
CA GLN A 28 3.02 22.24 -13.80
C GLN A 28 3.64 21.35 -12.72
N LEU A 29 2.82 20.44 -12.16
CA LEU A 29 3.30 19.48 -11.15
C LEU A 29 4.31 18.50 -11.75
N LYS A 30 4.08 18.01 -12.98
CA LYS A 30 5.03 17.15 -13.70
C LYS A 30 6.39 17.83 -13.86
N SER A 31 6.40 19.09 -14.33
CA SER A 31 7.64 19.87 -14.50
C SER A 31 8.36 20.08 -13.16
N LEU A 32 7.60 20.35 -12.09
CA LEU A 32 8.16 20.49 -10.75
C LEU A 32 8.75 19.17 -10.22
N CYS A 33 8.07 18.07 -10.44
CA CYS A 33 8.54 16.74 -10.05
C CYS A 33 9.79 16.33 -10.84
N ASP A 34 9.87 16.64 -12.14
CA ASP A 34 11.08 16.43 -12.94
C ASP A 34 12.28 17.17 -12.37
N ALA A 35 12.09 18.43 -11.97
CA ALA A 35 13.16 19.22 -11.34
C ALA A 35 13.57 18.66 -9.96
N VAL A 36 12.64 18.14 -9.18
CA VAL A 36 12.91 17.62 -7.83
C VAL A 36 13.43 16.18 -7.89
N PHE A 37 12.73 15.26 -8.54
CA PHE A 37 13.06 13.82 -8.53
C PHE A 37 14.04 13.44 -9.66
N GLY A 38 14.07 14.20 -10.76
CA GLY A 38 14.80 13.93 -11.99
C GLY A 38 13.92 13.24 -13.04
N GLU A 39 13.97 13.68 -14.30
CA GLU A 39 13.22 13.09 -15.41
C GLU A 39 13.47 11.58 -15.58
N GLN A 40 14.72 11.15 -15.36
CA GLN A 40 15.11 9.74 -15.46
C GLN A 40 14.37 8.84 -14.45
N ASN A 41 13.86 9.40 -13.36
CA ASN A 41 13.13 8.70 -12.30
C ASN A 41 11.61 8.77 -12.50
N PHE A 42 11.14 9.45 -13.53
CA PHE A 42 9.74 9.40 -13.94
C PHE A 42 9.38 8.00 -14.43
N VAL A 43 8.27 7.47 -13.93
CA VAL A 43 7.76 6.16 -14.30
C VAL A 43 6.60 6.30 -15.26
N ALA A 44 5.55 7.00 -14.84
CA ALA A 44 4.33 7.16 -15.65
C ALA A 44 3.44 8.30 -15.14
N CYS A 45 2.60 8.80 -16.04
CA CYS A 45 1.38 9.53 -15.74
C CYS A 45 0.20 8.62 -16.09
N ILE A 46 -0.49 8.10 -15.06
CA ILE A 46 -1.50 7.05 -15.22
C ILE A 46 -2.87 7.68 -15.06
N PRO A 47 -3.77 7.60 -16.06
CA PRO A 47 -5.14 8.07 -15.92
C PRO A 47 -5.93 7.17 -14.97
N ARG A 48 -6.70 7.77 -14.06
CA ARG A 48 -7.61 7.08 -13.15
C ARG A 48 -9.05 7.54 -13.36
N MET A 49 -9.99 6.62 -13.46
CA MET A 49 -11.42 6.93 -13.56
C MET A 49 -11.93 7.59 -12.28
N THR A 50 -12.47 8.80 -12.37
CA THR A 50 -13.07 9.53 -11.25
C THR A 50 -14.58 9.36 -11.18
N SER A 51 -15.22 9.19 -12.36
CA SER A 51 -16.67 9.01 -12.48
C SER A 51 -16.99 8.09 -13.64
N ALA A 52 -17.95 7.19 -13.44
CA ALA A 52 -18.52 6.37 -14.52
C ALA A 52 -19.72 7.05 -15.19
N GLN A 53 -20.25 8.13 -14.60
CA GLN A 53 -21.41 8.87 -15.11
C GLN A 53 -20.95 10.11 -15.84
N ARG A 54 -21.56 10.38 -16.99
CA ARG A 54 -21.41 11.65 -17.70
C ARG A 54 -22.31 12.69 -17.04
N PRO A 55 -21.77 13.79 -16.52
CA PRO A 55 -22.60 14.89 -16.05
C PRO A 55 -23.38 15.48 -17.24
N ALA A 56 -24.64 15.79 -17.02
CA ALA A 56 -25.47 16.47 -17.98
C ALA A 56 -25.15 17.98 -17.96
N GLN A 57 -23.99 18.38 -18.44
CA GLN A 57 -23.55 19.78 -18.40
C GLN A 57 -23.05 20.28 -19.77
N GLU A 58 -23.15 21.59 -19.96
CA GLU A 58 -22.73 22.40 -21.09
C GLU A 58 -21.21 22.52 -21.26
N ALA A 59 -20.47 21.42 -21.08
CA ALA A 59 -19.02 21.38 -21.30
C ALA A 59 -18.72 20.80 -22.70
N TYR A 60 -17.72 21.31 -23.36
CA TYR A 60 -17.25 20.76 -24.63
C TYR A 60 -16.85 19.29 -24.53
N VAL A 61 -16.25 18.90 -23.38
CA VAL A 61 -15.85 17.52 -23.07
C VAL A 61 -16.13 17.23 -21.59
N SER A 62 -16.73 16.07 -21.32
CA SER A 62 -16.91 15.58 -19.95
C SER A 62 -15.66 14.89 -19.48
N ILE A 63 -14.93 15.50 -18.56
CA ILE A 63 -13.72 14.92 -17.94
C ILE A 63 -14.14 13.95 -16.84
N GLN A 64 -13.76 12.68 -17.00
CA GLN A 64 -14.13 11.58 -16.10
C GLN A 64 -12.92 10.89 -15.47
N HIS A 65 -11.76 11.54 -15.55
CA HIS A 65 -10.50 11.01 -15.03
C HIS A 65 -9.70 12.11 -14.33
N ASP A 66 -8.80 11.70 -13.48
CA ASP A 66 -7.64 12.45 -13.01
C ASP A 66 -6.37 11.61 -13.28
N TYR A 67 -5.23 12.08 -12.85
CA TYR A 67 -3.96 11.45 -13.10
C TYR A 67 -3.29 11.01 -11.81
N LEU A 68 -2.48 9.96 -11.93
CA LEU A 68 -1.55 9.52 -10.92
C LEU A 68 -0.14 9.68 -11.49
N LEU A 69 0.59 10.69 -11.05
CA LEU A 69 2.00 10.87 -11.37
C LEU A 69 2.84 9.95 -10.52
N VAL A 70 3.74 9.20 -11.14
CA VAL A 70 4.57 8.20 -10.45
C VAL A 70 6.04 8.46 -10.70
N TYR A 71 6.79 8.63 -9.61
CA TYR A 71 8.24 8.72 -9.59
C TYR A 71 8.82 7.70 -8.63
N VAL A 72 10.04 7.25 -8.90
CA VAL A 72 10.82 6.40 -8.01
C VAL A 72 12.07 7.12 -7.54
N LYS A 73 12.64 6.70 -6.41
CA LYS A 73 13.95 7.20 -5.95
C LYS A 73 15.05 6.77 -6.92
N GLN A 74 15.02 5.51 -7.30
CA GLN A 74 15.87 4.90 -8.32
C GLN A 74 15.06 3.85 -9.09
N LYS A 75 15.34 3.65 -10.38
CA LYS A 75 14.69 2.61 -11.18
C LYS A 75 15.27 1.23 -10.82
N ILE A 76 14.69 0.61 -9.81
CA ILE A 76 15.05 -0.74 -9.35
C ILE A 76 13.80 -1.63 -9.50
N GLY A 77 13.85 -2.59 -10.42
CA GLY A 77 12.74 -3.52 -10.65
C GLY A 77 11.54 -2.91 -11.37
N ASN A 78 10.43 -3.61 -11.31
CA ASN A 78 9.15 -3.23 -11.92
C ASN A 78 8.05 -3.27 -10.88
N PHE A 79 7.05 -2.40 -11.04
CA PHE A 79 5.82 -2.53 -10.25
C PHE A 79 5.10 -3.83 -10.60
N ARG A 80 4.54 -4.48 -9.57
CA ARG A 80 3.66 -5.63 -9.80
C ARG A 80 2.40 -5.17 -10.53
N LYS A 81 1.86 -6.04 -11.39
CA LYS A 81 0.53 -5.84 -11.95
C LYS A 81 -0.50 -5.97 -10.85
N ILE A 82 -1.41 -5.00 -10.80
CA ILE A 82 -2.69 -5.16 -10.13
C ILE A 82 -3.47 -6.22 -10.92
N ILE A 83 -3.65 -7.39 -10.34
CA ILE A 83 -4.57 -8.37 -10.90
C ILE A 83 -5.96 -7.76 -10.71
N GLY A 84 -6.56 -7.33 -11.83
CA GLY A 84 -7.87 -6.71 -11.83
C GLY A 84 -8.85 -7.58 -11.05
N ARG A 85 -9.42 -7.05 -9.98
CA ARG A 85 -10.27 -7.79 -9.02
C ARG A 85 -11.67 -8.09 -9.52
N GLN A 86 -11.99 -7.83 -10.78
CA GLN A 86 -13.25 -8.28 -11.34
C GLN A 86 -13.30 -9.81 -11.27
N GLY A 87 -14.08 -10.33 -10.34
CA GLY A 87 -14.32 -11.76 -10.17
C GLY A 87 -13.52 -12.42 -9.04
N LEU A 88 -12.73 -11.69 -8.24
CA LEU A 88 -12.04 -12.30 -7.08
C LEU A 88 -13.02 -12.81 -6.02
N GLU A 89 -14.22 -12.26 -5.94
CA GLU A 89 -15.30 -12.83 -5.13
C GLU A 89 -15.77 -14.20 -5.65
N LYS A 90 -15.41 -14.57 -6.89
CA LYS A 90 -15.72 -15.85 -7.55
C LYS A 90 -14.50 -16.77 -7.66
N VAL A 91 -13.39 -16.41 -7.04
CA VAL A 91 -12.16 -17.20 -7.08
C VAL A 91 -12.42 -18.59 -6.51
N LYS A 92 -11.98 -19.61 -7.24
CA LYS A 92 -11.97 -21.01 -6.81
C LYS A 92 -10.53 -21.52 -6.81
N LYS A 93 -10.31 -22.57 -6.04
CA LYS A 93 -9.04 -23.28 -5.98
C LYS A 93 -9.30 -24.76 -6.26
N ASP A 94 -8.46 -25.36 -7.07
CA ASP A 94 -8.42 -26.80 -7.31
C ASP A 94 -7.03 -27.36 -6.97
N ASN A 95 -6.75 -28.58 -7.38
CA ASN A 95 -5.46 -29.25 -7.16
C ASN A 95 -4.30 -28.67 -8.00
N ILE A 96 -4.59 -27.80 -8.96
CA ILE A 96 -3.60 -27.17 -9.84
C ILE A 96 -3.25 -25.78 -9.32
N GLY A 97 -4.26 -24.96 -8.99
CA GLY A 97 -4.05 -23.59 -8.58
C GLY A 97 -5.35 -22.83 -8.35
N THR A 98 -5.21 -21.52 -8.33
CA THR A 98 -6.30 -20.57 -8.08
C THR A 98 -6.81 -19.99 -9.41
N TYR A 99 -8.13 -20.01 -9.63
CA TYR A 99 -8.72 -19.55 -10.89
C TYR A 99 -10.05 -18.83 -10.71
N ILE A 100 -10.45 -18.07 -11.72
CA ILE A 100 -11.79 -17.46 -11.81
C ILE A 100 -12.64 -18.29 -12.79
N PRO A 101 -13.80 -18.82 -12.36
CA PRO A 101 -14.69 -19.56 -13.25
C PRO A 101 -15.10 -18.76 -14.47
N GLY A 102 -14.89 -19.32 -15.67
CA GLY A 102 -15.18 -18.66 -16.94
C GLY A 102 -14.04 -17.82 -17.51
N ASP A 103 -12.98 -17.56 -16.74
CA ASP A 103 -11.74 -16.97 -17.28
C ASP A 103 -10.96 -18.06 -18.03
N THR A 104 -11.11 -18.06 -19.35
CA THR A 104 -10.54 -19.10 -20.22
C THR A 104 -9.93 -18.49 -21.47
N SER A 105 -8.85 -19.10 -21.96
CA SER A 105 -8.20 -18.72 -23.21
C SER A 105 -8.62 -19.60 -24.39
N PRO A 106 -8.74 -19.03 -25.61
CA PRO A 106 -9.03 -19.82 -26.82
C PRO A 106 -7.82 -20.65 -27.21
N ILE A 107 -8.08 -21.86 -27.67
CA ILE A 107 -7.08 -22.78 -28.27
C ILE A 107 -7.34 -23.02 -29.75
N LEU A 108 -8.46 -22.50 -30.30
CA LEU A 108 -8.75 -22.44 -31.71
C LEU A 108 -8.17 -21.18 -32.34
N ALA A 109 -7.49 -21.32 -33.45
CA ALA A 109 -6.89 -20.18 -34.17
C ALA A 109 -7.97 -19.23 -34.71
N SER A 110 -7.66 -17.92 -34.70
CA SER A 110 -8.46 -16.89 -35.36
C SER A 110 -8.42 -17.04 -36.90
N ALA A 111 -9.34 -16.37 -37.60
CA ALA A 111 -9.38 -16.41 -39.07
C ALA A 111 -8.07 -15.82 -39.71
N THR A 112 -7.38 -14.93 -39.00
CA THR A 112 -6.17 -14.26 -39.49
C THR A 112 -4.88 -15.06 -39.25
N GLN A 113 -4.92 -16.16 -38.52
CA GLN A 113 -3.73 -16.91 -38.10
C GLN A 113 -3.31 -18.02 -39.09
N GLY A 114 -3.88 -18.05 -40.25
CA GLY A 114 -3.54 -18.99 -41.32
C GLY A 114 -3.79 -20.48 -40.99
N TYR A 115 -3.71 -21.31 -42.02
CA TYR A 115 -3.84 -22.75 -41.90
C TYR A 115 -2.50 -23.41 -41.57
N SER A 116 -2.57 -24.50 -40.82
CA SER A 116 -1.43 -25.39 -40.55
C SER A 116 -1.92 -26.81 -40.33
N ALA A 117 -1.41 -27.76 -41.15
CA ALA A 117 -1.80 -29.16 -41.11
C ALA A 117 -1.55 -29.80 -39.74
N GLY A 118 -0.49 -29.40 -39.03
CA GLY A 118 -0.18 -29.91 -37.69
C GLY A 118 -1.18 -29.51 -36.60
N GLY A 119 -2.05 -28.53 -36.86
CA GLY A 119 -3.13 -28.13 -35.95
C GLY A 119 -4.53 -28.56 -36.42
N ASP A 120 -4.64 -29.23 -37.56
CA ASP A 120 -5.91 -29.69 -38.13
C ASP A 120 -6.13 -31.16 -37.80
N TYR A 121 -6.62 -31.44 -36.59
CA TYR A 121 -6.92 -32.77 -36.10
C TYR A 121 -8.18 -32.76 -35.21
N ASP A 122 -8.89 -33.88 -35.19
CA ASP A 122 -9.98 -34.08 -34.24
C ASP A 122 -9.42 -34.59 -32.91
N PHE A 123 -10.00 -34.09 -31.81
CA PHE A 123 -9.54 -34.37 -30.46
C PHE A 123 -10.68 -34.86 -29.58
N GLU A 124 -10.54 -36.06 -29.02
CA GLU A 124 -11.54 -36.60 -28.09
C GLU A 124 -11.25 -36.20 -26.65
N TYR A 125 -12.24 -35.61 -25.98
CA TYR A 125 -12.16 -35.23 -24.58
C TYR A 125 -13.50 -35.53 -23.88
N LYS A 126 -13.41 -36.31 -22.78
CA LYS A 126 -14.61 -36.75 -22.01
C LYS A 126 -15.71 -37.37 -22.85
N GLY A 127 -15.34 -38.21 -23.83
CA GLY A 127 -16.26 -38.91 -24.70
C GLY A 127 -16.92 -38.06 -25.81
N VAL A 128 -16.43 -36.82 -26.00
CA VAL A 128 -16.89 -35.94 -27.07
C VAL A 128 -15.73 -35.64 -28.00
N VAL A 129 -15.96 -35.73 -29.31
CA VAL A 129 -15.00 -35.40 -30.35
C VAL A 129 -15.13 -33.90 -30.70
N TYR A 130 -14.05 -33.18 -30.56
CA TYR A 130 -13.94 -31.75 -30.89
C TYR A 130 -13.10 -31.58 -32.15
N SER A 131 -13.65 -30.95 -33.15
CA SER A 131 -12.95 -30.58 -34.38
C SER A 131 -12.57 -29.12 -34.37
N PRO A 132 -11.50 -28.70 -35.06
CA PRO A 132 -11.08 -27.27 -35.13
C PRO A 132 -11.99 -26.47 -36.07
N VAL A 133 -13.28 -26.42 -35.76
CA VAL A 133 -14.31 -25.71 -36.53
C VAL A 133 -14.81 -24.51 -35.73
N ALA A 134 -14.85 -23.34 -36.33
CA ALA A 134 -15.38 -22.14 -35.72
C ALA A 134 -16.91 -22.08 -35.77
N ASN A 135 -17.52 -21.17 -35.01
CA ASN A 135 -18.97 -21.01 -34.94
C ASN A 135 -19.63 -20.67 -36.30
N ASP A 136 -18.86 -20.11 -37.24
CA ASP A 136 -19.29 -19.84 -38.61
C ASP A 136 -19.20 -21.04 -39.54
N GLY A 137 -18.84 -22.22 -39.01
CA GLY A 137 -18.67 -23.45 -39.76
C GLY A 137 -17.33 -23.59 -40.48
N SER A 138 -16.48 -22.55 -40.44
CA SER A 138 -15.17 -22.61 -41.08
C SER A 138 -14.21 -23.54 -40.33
N ARG A 139 -13.58 -24.45 -41.08
CA ARG A 139 -12.52 -25.31 -40.55
C ARG A 139 -11.27 -24.48 -40.37
N ARG A 140 -10.66 -24.57 -39.19
CA ARG A 140 -9.48 -23.81 -38.76
C ARG A 140 -8.41 -24.78 -38.30
N ARG A 141 -7.59 -24.38 -37.34
CA ARG A 141 -6.61 -25.23 -36.68
C ARG A 141 -6.60 -24.99 -35.17
N TRP A 142 -6.16 -25.97 -34.42
CA TRP A 142 -5.77 -25.76 -33.04
C TRP A 142 -4.46 -24.97 -32.97
N LEU A 143 -4.35 -24.13 -31.99
CA LEU A 143 -3.09 -23.39 -31.65
C LEU A 143 -2.06 -24.34 -31.00
N TRP A 144 -2.52 -25.46 -30.50
CA TRP A 144 -1.71 -26.43 -29.79
C TRP A 144 -1.50 -27.70 -30.60
N THR A 145 -0.34 -28.35 -30.36
CA THR A 145 -0.09 -29.70 -30.87
C THR A 145 -0.96 -30.73 -30.16
N LYS A 146 -1.11 -31.89 -30.75
CA LYS A 146 -1.90 -32.97 -30.17
C LYS A 146 -1.36 -33.40 -28.80
N ASP A 147 -0.04 -33.52 -28.65
CA ASP A 147 0.65 -33.84 -27.37
C ASP A 147 0.29 -32.82 -26.28
N ARG A 148 0.32 -31.50 -26.61
CA ARG A 148 -0.07 -30.48 -25.67
C ARG A 148 -1.54 -30.53 -25.26
N MET A 149 -2.41 -30.88 -26.17
CA MET A 149 -3.84 -31.08 -25.89
C MET A 149 -4.08 -32.30 -24.98
N GLU A 150 -3.35 -33.38 -25.21
CA GLU A 150 -3.40 -34.60 -24.40
C GLU A 150 -2.93 -34.29 -22.96
N LYS A 151 -1.83 -33.60 -22.79
CA LYS A 151 -1.36 -33.17 -21.48
C LYS A 151 -2.34 -32.23 -20.76
N ALA A 152 -2.95 -31.30 -21.46
CA ALA A 152 -3.99 -30.45 -20.91
C ALA A 152 -5.25 -31.20 -20.49
N ALA A 153 -5.59 -32.25 -21.23
CA ALA A 153 -6.69 -33.14 -20.90
C ALA A 153 -6.39 -33.99 -19.65
N GLU A 154 -5.16 -34.54 -19.53
CA GLU A 154 -4.69 -35.26 -18.34
C GLU A 154 -4.74 -34.40 -17.09
N LEU A 155 -4.34 -33.13 -17.21
CA LEU A 155 -4.40 -32.12 -16.13
C LEU A 155 -5.82 -31.66 -15.82
N GLY A 156 -6.80 -31.91 -16.74
CA GLY A 156 -8.18 -31.49 -16.55
C GLY A 156 -8.42 -29.99 -16.75
N ILE A 157 -7.49 -29.29 -17.40
CA ILE A 157 -7.57 -27.81 -17.61
C ILE A 157 -8.35 -27.43 -18.88
N LEU A 158 -8.80 -28.37 -19.68
CA LEU A 158 -9.65 -28.11 -20.83
C LEU A 158 -11.10 -27.85 -20.41
N VAL A 159 -11.70 -26.79 -20.96
CA VAL A 159 -13.05 -26.34 -20.65
C VAL A 159 -13.92 -26.40 -21.91
N PRO A 160 -14.89 -27.29 -21.97
CA PRO A 160 -15.88 -27.32 -23.03
C PRO A 160 -16.72 -26.05 -23.05
N THR A 161 -16.97 -25.51 -24.24
CA THR A 161 -17.82 -24.33 -24.42
C THR A 161 -19.25 -24.75 -24.77
N ARG A 162 -20.22 -23.88 -24.50
CA ARG A 162 -21.63 -24.11 -24.90
C ARG A 162 -21.81 -24.19 -26.43
N SER A 163 -20.90 -23.61 -27.19
CA SER A 163 -20.89 -23.63 -28.67
C SER A 163 -20.18 -24.84 -29.26
N GLY A 164 -19.83 -25.86 -28.46
CA GLY A 164 -19.21 -27.11 -28.95
C GLY A 164 -17.70 -27.03 -29.19
N GLY A 165 -17.02 -25.98 -28.72
CA GLY A 165 -15.56 -25.85 -28.80
C GLY A 165 -14.84 -26.17 -27.49
N LEU A 166 -13.52 -26.11 -27.52
CA LEU A 166 -12.65 -26.23 -26.34
C LEU A 166 -11.89 -24.94 -26.07
N ARG A 167 -11.72 -24.65 -24.79
CA ARG A 167 -10.88 -23.56 -24.26
C ARG A 167 -10.00 -24.12 -23.16
N VAL A 168 -9.02 -23.32 -22.69
CA VAL A 168 -8.19 -23.69 -21.55
C VAL A 168 -8.50 -22.79 -20.36
N GLN A 169 -8.59 -23.35 -19.16
CA GLN A 169 -8.76 -22.61 -17.92
C GLN A 169 -7.52 -21.78 -17.64
N ASN A 170 -7.71 -20.48 -17.39
CA ASN A 170 -6.63 -19.62 -16.90
C ASN A 170 -6.54 -19.73 -15.38
N TYR A 171 -5.30 -19.84 -14.88
CA TYR A 171 -5.00 -19.80 -13.45
C TYR A 171 -4.33 -18.47 -13.09
N ILE A 172 -4.58 -18.00 -11.90
CA ILE A 172 -4.01 -16.74 -11.39
C ILE A 172 -2.54 -16.94 -11.02
N ASP A 173 -2.26 -18.06 -10.35
CA ASP A 173 -0.98 -18.40 -9.72
C ASP A 173 -0.16 -19.47 -10.47
N MET A 174 -0.75 -20.09 -11.50
CA MET A 174 -0.13 -21.15 -12.27
C MET A 174 -0.24 -20.90 -13.77
N GLU A 175 0.75 -21.33 -14.54
CA GLU A 175 0.71 -21.31 -16.01
C GLU A 175 1.05 -22.68 -16.62
N PHE A 176 0.43 -22.97 -17.75
CA PHE A 176 0.72 -24.16 -18.55
C PHE A 176 1.82 -23.80 -19.55
N GLU A 177 3.06 -24.15 -19.20
CA GLU A 177 4.26 -23.70 -19.91
C GLU A 177 4.31 -24.22 -21.35
N VAL A 178 4.74 -23.36 -22.26
CA VAL A 178 5.00 -23.74 -23.65
C VAL A 178 6.34 -24.49 -23.73
N GLY A 179 6.37 -25.63 -24.38
CA GLY A 179 7.57 -26.46 -24.58
C GLY A 179 7.68 -27.64 -23.61
N THR A 180 7.49 -27.44 -22.32
CA THR A 180 7.51 -28.53 -21.33
C THR A 180 6.15 -29.20 -21.15
N ASN A 181 5.06 -28.51 -21.49
CA ASN A 181 3.68 -28.95 -21.24
C ASN A 181 3.41 -29.32 -19.77
N LEU A 182 4.03 -28.58 -18.84
CA LEU A 182 3.86 -28.74 -17.39
C LEU A 182 3.18 -27.51 -16.80
N MET A 183 2.45 -27.68 -15.70
CA MET A 183 2.02 -26.59 -14.85
C MET A 183 3.19 -26.13 -13.99
N LYS A 184 3.48 -24.84 -14.01
CA LYS A 184 4.46 -24.22 -13.13
C LYS A 184 3.87 -23.00 -12.45
N PRO A 185 4.43 -22.58 -11.29
CA PRO A 185 4.08 -21.29 -10.70
C PRO A 185 4.25 -20.18 -11.74
N LYS A 186 3.23 -19.34 -11.84
CA LYS A 186 3.28 -18.18 -12.74
C LYS A 186 4.23 -17.15 -12.14
N GLU A 187 5.36 -16.96 -12.76
CA GLU A 187 6.18 -15.79 -12.46
C GLU A 187 5.37 -14.55 -12.84
N SER A 188 4.96 -13.77 -11.85
CA SER A 188 4.15 -12.58 -12.08
C SER A 188 5.01 -11.44 -12.64
N ASN A 189 5.49 -11.62 -13.87
CA ASN A 189 6.15 -10.57 -14.66
C ASN A 189 5.13 -9.68 -15.39
N LEU A 190 3.92 -9.60 -14.88
CA LEU A 190 2.90 -8.73 -15.47
C LEU A 190 3.19 -7.30 -15.02
N ILE A 191 3.70 -6.52 -15.94
CA ILE A 191 3.91 -5.07 -15.77
C ILE A 191 2.54 -4.37 -15.67
N LEU A 192 2.44 -3.39 -14.77
CA LEU A 192 1.27 -2.52 -14.67
C LEU A 192 1.02 -1.82 -16.01
N ALA A 193 -0.19 -1.92 -16.52
CA ALA A 193 -0.60 -1.16 -17.69
C ALA A 193 -1.19 0.20 -17.26
N SER A 194 -0.91 1.26 -18.02
CA SER A 194 -1.43 2.61 -17.75
C SER A 194 -2.97 2.67 -17.71
N TYR A 195 -3.64 1.67 -18.25
CA TYR A 195 -5.10 1.57 -18.31
C TYR A 195 -5.73 0.85 -17.12
N ASP A 196 -4.95 0.21 -16.25
CA ASP A 196 -5.45 -0.63 -15.16
C ASP A 196 -6.30 0.16 -14.13
N PHE A 197 -6.06 1.47 -14.00
CA PHE A 197 -6.85 2.35 -13.13
C PHE A 197 -8.10 2.97 -13.79
N MET A 198 -8.34 2.71 -15.07
CA MET A 198 -9.56 3.15 -15.77
C MET A 198 -10.71 2.16 -15.52
N ASN A 199 -11.08 2.01 -14.24
CA ASN A 199 -12.09 1.03 -13.79
C ASN A 199 -13.05 1.67 -12.78
N SER A 200 -14.32 1.25 -12.80
CA SER A 200 -15.38 1.76 -11.93
C SER A 200 -15.15 1.52 -10.43
N GLN A 201 -14.29 0.59 -10.06
CA GLN A 201 -13.91 0.39 -8.65
C GLN A 201 -13.15 1.59 -8.05
N TYR A 202 -12.53 2.41 -8.89
CA TYR A 202 -11.71 3.54 -8.47
C TYR A 202 -12.43 4.91 -8.51
N VAL A 203 -13.73 4.93 -8.81
CA VAL A 203 -14.49 6.18 -8.88
C VAL A 203 -14.66 6.82 -7.49
N ASN A 204 -14.73 8.15 -7.45
CA ASN A 204 -14.83 8.93 -6.21
C ASN A 204 -16.06 8.56 -5.36
N LYS A 205 -17.15 8.12 -5.99
CA LYS A 205 -18.36 7.66 -5.29
C LYS A 205 -18.06 6.56 -4.28
N ASN A 206 -17.15 5.65 -4.58
CA ASN A 206 -16.76 4.56 -3.68
C ASN A 206 -16.01 5.08 -2.45
N GLY A 207 -15.19 6.14 -2.61
CA GLY A 207 -14.55 6.82 -1.50
C GLY A 207 -15.54 7.53 -0.59
N ALA A 208 -16.53 8.23 -1.18
CA ALA A 208 -17.60 8.90 -0.45
C ALA A 208 -18.46 7.89 0.33
N GLN A 209 -18.81 6.76 -0.27
CA GLN A 209 -19.56 5.70 0.40
C GLN A 209 -18.80 5.13 1.60
N ALA A 210 -17.49 4.86 1.47
CA ALA A 210 -16.67 4.38 2.56
C ALA A 210 -16.64 5.33 3.78
N LEU A 211 -16.71 6.64 3.54
CA LEU A 211 -16.81 7.64 4.62
C LEU A 211 -18.18 7.64 5.28
N VAL A 212 -19.25 7.61 4.49
CA VAL A 212 -20.63 7.48 5.02
C VAL A 212 -20.73 6.22 5.88
N ASP A 213 -20.19 5.11 5.40
CA ASP A 213 -20.16 3.85 6.16
C ASP A 213 -19.39 3.98 7.47
N ALA A 214 -18.30 4.75 7.49
CA ALA A 214 -17.52 5.04 8.71
C ALA A 214 -18.16 6.10 9.63
N GLY A 215 -19.27 6.73 9.24
CA GLY A 215 -19.94 7.75 10.03
C GLY A 215 -19.23 9.11 10.04
N VAL A 216 -18.46 9.42 8.99
CA VAL A 216 -17.76 10.70 8.83
C VAL A 216 -18.08 11.33 7.47
N SER A 217 -17.93 12.64 7.35
CA SER A 217 -18.20 13.39 6.12
C SER A 217 -16.96 14.15 5.66
N PHE A 218 -16.65 14.05 4.36
CA PHE A 218 -15.55 14.79 3.74
C PHE A 218 -15.80 14.95 2.24
N SER A 219 -15.34 16.06 1.66
CA SER A 219 -15.45 16.31 0.22
C SER A 219 -14.34 15.60 -0.54
N PHE A 220 -14.70 14.93 -1.63
CA PHE A 220 -13.77 14.31 -2.58
C PHE A 220 -12.76 13.27 -2.02
N PRO A 221 -13.19 12.32 -1.19
CA PRO A 221 -12.30 11.28 -0.68
C PRO A 221 -11.87 10.35 -1.82
N LYS A 222 -10.62 9.91 -1.78
CA LYS A 222 -10.15 8.86 -2.68
C LYS A 222 -10.70 7.49 -2.25
N PRO A 223 -11.00 6.57 -3.18
CA PRO A 223 -11.41 5.21 -2.84
C PRO A 223 -10.32 4.44 -2.09
N VAL A 224 -10.69 3.71 -1.06
CA VAL A 224 -9.74 2.86 -0.30
C VAL A 224 -9.08 1.85 -1.22
N GLN A 225 -9.84 1.25 -2.15
CA GLN A 225 -9.32 0.26 -3.09
C GLN A 225 -8.22 0.84 -4.00
N LEU A 226 -8.32 2.09 -4.43
CA LEU A 226 -7.27 2.76 -5.20
C LEU A 226 -5.95 2.79 -4.42
N VAL A 227 -6.00 3.23 -3.17
CA VAL A 227 -4.80 3.37 -2.34
C VAL A 227 -4.21 2.00 -1.98
N LYS A 228 -5.05 0.99 -1.72
CA LYS A 228 -4.60 -0.40 -1.51
C LYS A 228 -3.83 -0.92 -2.72
N ASP A 229 -4.36 -0.71 -3.91
CA ASP A 229 -3.74 -1.20 -5.14
C ASP A 229 -2.43 -0.45 -5.42
N ILE A 230 -2.38 0.88 -5.20
CA ILE A 230 -1.14 1.67 -5.28
C ILE A 230 -0.07 1.14 -4.32
N ILE A 231 -0.39 0.91 -3.06
CA ILE A 231 0.56 0.38 -2.07
C ILE A 231 1.05 -1.01 -2.49
N SER A 232 0.14 -1.85 -3.01
CA SER A 232 0.47 -3.20 -3.45
C SER A 232 1.41 -3.25 -4.66
N LEU A 233 1.50 -2.17 -5.47
CA LEU A 233 2.46 -2.09 -6.58
C LEU A 233 3.91 -2.20 -6.12
N CYS A 234 4.22 -1.70 -4.92
CA CYS A 234 5.58 -1.72 -4.37
C CYS A 234 6.00 -3.10 -3.83
N ASP A 235 5.07 -4.06 -3.75
CA ASP A 235 5.32 -5.45 -3.32
C ASP A 235 6.06 -5.60 -1.99
N LYS A 236 5.77 -4.75 -1.03
CA LYS A 236 6.38 -4.77 0.30
C LYS A 236 5.32 -4.96 1.37
N SER A 237 5.47 -6.01 2.15
CA SER A 237 4.56 -6.33 3.27
C SER A 237 4.91 -5.59 4.57
N ASP A 238 6.05 -4.89 4.61
CA ASP A 238 6.60 -4.15 5.75
C ASP A 238 6.87 -2.67 5.42
N ALA A 239 6.30 -2.14 4.34
CA ALA A 239 6.54 -0.78 3.90
C ALA A 239 6.09 0.27 4.93
N VAL A 240 6.85 1.37 5.03
CA VAL A 240 6.39 2.60 5.68
C VAL A 240 5.75 3.50 4.63
N VAL A 241 4.47 3.80 4.79
CA VAL A 241 3.66 4.59 3.87
C VAL A 241 3.43 5.98 4.45
N LEU A 242 4.03 7.00 3.83
CA LEU A 242 3.87 8.39 4.23
C LEU A 242 2.85 9.09 3.32
N ASP A 243 1.83 9.68 3.94
CA ASP A 243 0.85 10.55 3.26
C ASP A 243 0.83 11.92 3.97
N PHE A 244 1.46 12.92 3.34
CA PHE A 244 1.56 14.27 3.91
C PHE A 244 0.48 15.23 3.39
N PHE A 245 -0.57 14.68 2.76
CA PHE A 245 -1.84 15.32 2.45
C PHE A 245 -3.00 14.39 2.82
N ALA A 246 -2.98 13.87 4.03
CA ALA A 246 -3.81 12.77 4.51
C ALA A 246 -5.33 12.95 4.29
N GLY A 247 -5.82 14.18 4.22
CA GLY A 247 -7.23 14.48 3.99
C GLY A 247 -8.14 13.66 4.90
N SER A 248 -8.94 12.78 4.33
CA SER A 248 -9.86 11.92 5.08
C SER A 248 -9.21 10.66 5.69
N GLY A 249 -7.89 10.47 5.59
CA GLY A 249 -7.19 9.31 6.15
C GLY A 249 -7.37 7.99 5.37
N THR A 250 -7.66 8.07 4.08
CA THR A 250 -7.85 6.89 3.22
C THR A 250 -6.62 5.97 3.24
N THR A 251 -5.42 6.55 3.25
CA THR A 251 -4.16 5.81 3.25
C THR A 251 -4.00 4.96 4.51
N GLY A 252 -4.33 5.49 5.68
CA GLY A 252 -4.28 4.72 6.93
C GLY A 252 -5.24 3.53 6.91
N GLN A 253 -6.50 3.73 6.47
CA GLN A 253 -7.45 2.62 6.31
C GLN A 253 -6.94 1.57 5.31
N ALA A 254 -6.38 2.00 4.18
CA ALA A 254 -5.85 1.10 3.16
C ALA A 254 -4.71 0.21 3.71
N VAL A 255 -3.80 0.79 4.49
CA VAL A 255 -2.70 0.04 5.14
C VAL A 255 -3.26 -0.98 6.13
N LEU A 256 -4.19 -0.58 7.01
CA LEU A 256 -4.82 -1.49 7.98
C LEU A 256 -5.52 -2.67 7.30
N GLU A 257 -6.29 -2.41 6.24
CA GLU A 257 -6.98 -3.45 5.49
C GLU A 257 -6.02 -4.38 4.74
N LEU A 258 -4.92 -3.87 4.18
CA LEU A 258 -3.90 -4.69 3.54
C LEU A 258 -3.22 -5.62 4.54
N ASN A 259 -2.78 -5.10 5.69
CA ASN A 259 -2.15 -5.91 6.73
C ASN A 259 -3.08 -7.02 7.22
N ARG A 260 -4.38 -6.72 7.41
CA ARG A 260 -5.36 -7.76 7.75
C ARG A 260 -5.52 -8.82 6.66
N ALA A 261 -5.43 -8.41 5.39
CA ALA A 261 -5.69 -9.29 4.26
C ALA A 261 -4.52 -10.24 3.94
N ASP A 262 -3.28 -9.78 4.09
CA ASP A 262 -2.08 -10.53 3.71
C ASP A 262 -1.13 -10.86 4.88
N GLY A 263 -1.48 -10.45 6.10
CA GLY A 263 -0.64 -10.65 7.29
C GLY A 263 0.61 -9.76 7.31
N GLY A 264 0.65 -8.72 6.50
CA GLY A 264 1.77 -7.77 6.43
C GLY A 264 1.89 -6.91 7.69
N ASN A 265 3.03 -6.25 7.81
CA ASN A 265 3.37 -5.33 8.92
C ASN A 265 3.71 -3.93 8.39
N ARG A 266 2.89 -3.41 7.47
CA ARG A 266 3.06 -2.05 6.96
C ARG A 266 2.70 -1.04 8.02
N HIS A 267 3.44 0.05 8.05
CA HIS A 267 3.18 1.20 8.91
C HIS A 267 2.72 2.39 8.08
N PHE A 268 1.95 3.30 8.68
CA PHE A 268 1.59 4.54 8.02
C PHE A 268 1.91 5.76 8.88
N ILE A 269 2.27 6.85 8.21
CA ILE A 269 2.45 8.18 8.79
C ILE A 269 1.55 9.13 8.00
N LEU A 270 0.60 9.76 8.67
CA LEU A 270 -0.34 10.70 8.07
C LEU A 270 -0.09 12.10 8.61
N CYS A 271 0.09 13.05 7.69
CA CYS A 271 0.25 14.46 8.06
C CYS A 271 -0.86 15.30 7.41
N THR A 272 -1.41 16.22 8.16
CA THR A 272 -2.36 17.24 7.68
C THR A 272 -2.17 18.52 8.47
N ASP A 273 -2.51 19.66 7.87
CA ASP A 273 -2.47 20.97 8.52
C ASP A 273 -3.66 21.23 9.46
N ASN A 274 -4.53 20.25 9.60
CA ASN A 274 -5.76 20.31 10.39
C ASN A 274 -6.70 21.49 10.03
N GLN A 275 -6.56 22.05 8.83
CA GLN A 275 -7.47 23.09 8.35
C GLN A 275 -8.92 22.58 8.43
N ASN A 276 -9.85 23.44 8.91
CA ASN A 276 -11.24 23.07 9.15
C ASN A 276 -11.43 21.84 10.07
N ASN A 277 -10.50 21.61 10.99
CA ASN A 277 -10.48 20.46 11.89
C ASN A 277 -10.55 19.10 11.17
N ILE A 278 -9.93 18.99 10.01
CA ILE A 278 -9.93 17.74 9.21
C ILE A 278 -9.34 16.56 10.01
N CYS A 279 -8.25 16.76 10.73
CA CYS A 279 -7.63 15.69 11.49
C CYS A 279 -8.53 15.19 12.62
N GLY A 280 -8.99 16.11 13.48
CA GLY A 280 -9.84 15.78 14.62
C GLY A 280 -11.26 15.35 14.26
N GLY A 281 -11.83 15.94 13.22
CA GLY A 281 -13.22 15.71 12.80
C GLY A 281 -13.42 14.60 11.77
N VAL A 282 -12.40 14.25 11.00
CA VAL A 282 -12.54 13.28 9.91
C VAL A 282 -11.47 12.17 9.97
N THR A 283 -10.18 12.53 9.88
CA THR A 283 -9.09 11.56 9.74
C THR A 283 -9.01 10.61 10.93
N TYR A 284 -8.89 11.16 12.13
CA TYR A 284 -8.80 10.40 13.36
C TYR A 284 -10.08 9.58 13.66
N PRO A 285 -11.29 10.16 13.60
CA PRO A 285 -12.52 9.41 13.79
C PRO A 285 -12.68 8.24 12.81
N ARG A 286 -12.36 8.43 11.52
CA ARG A 286 -12.38 7.36 10.52
C ARG A 286 -11.47 6.19 10.93
N LEU A 287 -10.20 6.49 11.24
CA LEU A 287 -9.23 5.46 11.62
C LEU A 287 -9.64 4.76 12.91
N ARG A 288 -10.12 5.51 13.90
CA ARG A 288 -10.66 4.92 15.13
C ARG A 288 -11.83 3.97 14.83
N THR A 289 -12.76 4.36 13.95
CA THR A 289 -13.89 3.51 13.55
C THR A 289 -13.41 2.21 12.90
N VAL A 290 -12.41 2.28 12.01
CA VAL A 290 -11.83 1.08 11.37
C VAL A 290 -11.13 0.17 12.39
N ILE A 291 -10.37 0.75 13.32
CA ILE A 291 -9.61 0.02 14.33
C ILE A 291 -10.54 -0.64 15.35
N THR A 292 -11.55 0.08 15.82
CA THR A 292 -12.44 -0.42 16.87
C THR A 292 -13.63 -1.21 16.35
N GLY A 293 -14.00 -1.03 15.07
CA GLY A 293 -15.21 -1.56 14.47
C GLY A 293 -16.49 -0.82 14.91
N ILE A 294 -16.36 0.32 15.61
CA ILE A 294 -17.48 1.07 16.22
C ILE A 294 -17.42 2.52 15.77
N ARG A 295 -18.54 3.06 15.24
CA ARG A 295 -18.66 4.46 14.85
C ARG A 295 -18.71 5.39 16.08
N GLN A 296 -18.62 6.70 15.83
CA GLN A 296 -18.69 7.70 16.90
C GLN A 296 -20.03 7.69 17.66
N ASP A 297 -21.12 7.33 16.99
CA ASP A 297 -22.46 7.20 17.59
C ASP A 297 -22.67 5.89 18.37
N GLY A 298 -21.64 5.04 18.48
CA GLY A 298 -21.68 3.75 19.16
C GLY A 298 -22.23 2.60 18.31
N SER A 299 -22.68 2.86 17.09
CA SER A 299 -23.17 1.80 16.18
C SER A 299 -22.03 0.94 15.63
N LYS A 300 -22.32 -0.32 15.31
CA LYS A 300 -21.34 -1.24 14.71
C LYS A 300 -21.04 -0.81 13.28
N TYR A 301 -19.74 -0.70 12.95
CA TYR A 301 -19.24 -0.44 11.59
C TYR A 301 -18.88 -1.75 10.87
N SER A 302 -17.96 -2.51 11.45
CA SER A 302 -17.43 -3.75 10.88
C SER A 302 -16.82 -4.61 11.99
N ASP A 303 -16.20 -5.72 11.62
CA ASP A 303 -15.26 -6.39 12.53
C ASP A 303 -14.00 -5.53 12.63
N ASN A 304 -13.55 -5.31 13.86
CA ASN A 304 -12.40 -4.46 14.17
C ASN A 304 -11.11 -4.93 13.48
N ILE A 305 -10.24 -3.96 13.17
CA ILE A 305 -8.85 -4.22 12.74
C ILE A 305 -7.94 -3.70 13.86
N PRO A 306 -7.58 -4.54 14.84
CA PRO A 306 -6.75 -4.11 15.96
C PRO A 306 -5.43 -3.52 15.46
N ALA A 307 -5.12 -2.31 15.89
CA ALA A 307 -3.88 -1.63 15.58
C ALA A 307 -3.59 -0.55 16.63
N ASP A 308 -2.32 -0.25 16.81
CA ASP A 308 -1.89 0.90 17.59
C ASP A 308 -1.94 2.15 16.71
N LEU A 309 -2.59 3.19 17.22
CA LEU A 309 -2.69 4.49 16.56
C LEU A 309 -2.26 5.57 17.54
N LYS A 310 -1.19 6.30 17.20
CA LYS A 310 -0.78 7.49 17.94
C LYS A 310 -1.21 8.75 17.17
N TYR A 311 -1.74 9.70 17.90
CA TYR A 311 -2.11 11.02 17.39
C TYR A 311 -1.21 12.06 18.02
N TYR A 312 -0.57 12.86 17.19
CA TYR A 312 0.28 13.96 17.61
C TYR A 312 -0.30 15.28 17.10
N HIS A 313 -0.19 16.29 17.91
CA HIS A 313 -0.45 17.68 17.54
C HIS A 313 0.88 18.41 17.53
N THR A 314 1.19 19.11 16.44
CA THR A 314 2.38 19.98 16.39
C THR A 314 2.04 21.33 17.00
N ASP A 315 2.93 21.84 17.85
CA ASP A 315 2.86 23.18 18.41
C ASP A 315 4.19 23.92 18.17
N TYR A 316 4.21 25.20 18.45
CA TYR A 316 5.38 26.04 18.26
C TYR A 316 5.84 26.60 19.60
N ILE A 317 7.09 26.35 19.93
CA ILE A 317 7.75 27.00 21.06
C ILE A 317 8.47 28.26 20.52
N PRO A 318 8.14 29.48 21.00
CA PRO A 318 8.75 30.69 20.52
C PRO A 318 10.26 30.71 20.86
N LYS A 319 11.12 30.96 19.86
CA LYS A 319 12.59 31.02 20.05
C LYS A 319 13.06 32.03 21.07
N ASN A 320 12.27 33.04 21.36
CA ASN A 320 12.56 34.08 22.36
C ASN A 320 11.85 33.83 23.69
N SER A 321 11.33 32.64 23.93
CA SER A 321 10.80 32.22 25.22
C SER A 321 11.94 32.15 26.23
N GLY A 322 11.74 32.73 27.43
CA GLY A 322 12.70 32.60 28.54
C GLY A 322 12.75 31.16 29.12
N THR A 323 11.89 30.28 28.64
CA THR A 323 11.77 28.86 29.05
C THR A 323 12.01 27.88 27.90
N LEU A 324 12.63 28.35 26.79
CA LEU A 324 12.78 27.56 25.56
C LEU A 324 13.35 26.16 25.79
N VAL A 325 14.45 26.07 26.55
CA VAL A 325 15.13 24.79 26.82
C VAL A 325 14.27 23.88 27.66
N GLN A 326 13.65 24.37 28.73
CA GLN A 326 12.76 23.59 29.58
C GLN A 326 11.53 23.09 28.81
N ASP A 327 10.97 23.95 27.97
CA ASP A 327 9.82 23.60 27.14
C ASP A 327 10.18 22.49 26.13
N LEU A 328 11.37 22.57 25.50
CA LEU A 328 11.86 21.53 24.58
C LEU A 328 12.14 20.20 25.31
N ILE A 329 12.82 20.24 26.45
CA ILE A 329 13.14 19.06 27.25
C ILE A 329 11.85 18.35 27.71
N SER A 330 10.80 19.10 28.05
CA SER A 330 9.52 18.52 28.47
C SER A 330 8.83 17.68 27.40
N HIS A 331 9.23 17.81 26.13
CA HIS A 331 8.68 17.09 24.97
C HIS A 331 9.61 15.99 24.42
N ILE A 332 10.73 15.70 25.10
CA ILE A 332 11.67 14.67 24.62
C ILE A 332 11.03 13.30 24.59
N ASP A 333 10.20 12.96 25.55
CA ASP A 333 9.48 11.69 25.59
C ASP A 333 8.58 11.50 24.36
N GLU A 334 7.89 12.55 23.90
CA GLU A 334 7.08 12.53 22.68
C GLU A 334 7.95 12.35 21.43
N MET A 335 9.12 12.97 21.39
CA MET A 335 10.07 12.82 20.28
C MET A 335 10.62 11.38 20.20
N ILE A 336 11.00 10.80 21.34
CA ILE A 336 11.40 9.38 21.42
C ILE A 336 10.26 8.48 20.95
N GLN A 337 9.05 8.71 21.43
CA GLN A 337 7.87 7.95 21.04
C GLN A 337 7.60 8.00 19.54
N LEU A 338 7.82 9.19 18.92
CA LEU A 338 7.63 9.38 17.49
C LEU A 338 8.70 8.62 16.68
N GLU A 339 9.95 8.69 17.09
CA GLU A 339 11.07 8.06 16.36
C GLU A 339 11.11 6.54 16.50
N TYR A 340 10.89 6.04 17.70
CA TYR A 340 11.02 4.59 17.97
C TYR A 340 9.68 3.83 17.93
N GLY A 341 8.55 4.52 17.71
CA GLY A 341 7.24 3.89 17.65
C GLY A 341 6.77 3.25 18.96
N VAL A 342 7.33 3.66 20.10
CA VAL A 342 7.04 3.14 21.44
C VAL A 342 6.21 4.12 22.26
N LYS A 343 5.71 3.71 23.41
CA LYS A 343 5.12 4.60 24.42
C LYS A 343 6.05 4.64 25.61
N ILE A 344 6.61 5.81 25.94
CA ILE A 344 7.31 6.01 27.19
C ILE A 344 6.26 5.99 28.30
N ASP A 345 6.17 4.86 29.01
CA ASP A 345 5.18 4.60 30.04
C ASP A 345 5.80 4.56 31.44
N LYS A 346 7.12 4.74 31.52
CA LYS A 346 7.90 4.66 32.75
C LYS A 346 7.80 3.33 33.50
N GLU A 347 7.39 2.27 32.80
CA GLU A 347 7.31 0.88 33.29
C GLU A 347 8.08 -0.07 32.39
N LYS A 348 7.79 -0.04 31.09
CA LYS A 348 8.43 -0.89 30.06
C LYS A 348 9.43 -0.13 29.22
N TYR A 349 9.14 1.13 28.96
CA TYR A 349 9.97 2.03 28.18
C TYR A 349 10.27 3.27 29.02
N ILE A 350 11.52 3.46 29.37
CA ILE A 350 11.99 4.48 30.32
C ILE A 350 12.93 5.41 29.61
N SER A 351 12.78 6.72 29.81
CA SER A 351 13.73 7.75 29.42
C SER A 351 14.56 8.19 30.61
N ILE A 352 15.86 8.38 30.39
CA ILE A 352 16.83 8.89 31.36
C ILE A 352 17.46 10.12 30.73
N LEU A 353 17.13 11.30 31.24
CA LEU A 353 17.58 12.58 30.71
C LEU A 353 18.68 13.21 31.54
N THR A 354 18.72 12.89 32.86
CA THR A 354 19.66 13.44 33.83
C THR A 354 20.33 12.32 34.63
N ASP A 355 21.43 12.66 35.34
CA ASP A 355 22.11 11.73 36.25
C ASP A 355 21.18 11.34 37.41
N GLU A 356 20.32 12.24 37.86
CA GLU A 356 19.34 12.01 38.91
C GLU A 356 18.29 10.97 38.46
N ASP A 357 17.84 10.99 37.20
CA ASP A 357 16.94 9.97 36.66
C ASP A 357 17.59 8.58 36.69
N ALA A 358 18.89 8.50 36.37
CA ALA A 358 19.64 7.26 36.42
C ALA A 358 19.78 6.73 37.87
N ASP A 359 20.06 7.61 38.82
CA ASP A 359 20.14 7.26 40.25
C ASP A 359 18.79 6.82 40.80
N GLU A 360 17.70 7.49 40.41
CA GLU A 360 16.35 7.10 40.82
C GLU A 360 15.94 5.74 40.27
N LEU A 361 16.22 5.48 38.99
CA LEU A 361 15.95 4.18 38.38
C LEU A 361 16.76 3.07 39.06
N GLU A 362 18.06 3.28 39.31
CA GLU A 362 18.89 2.32 40.05
C GLU A 362 18.34 2.01 41.43
N LYS A 363 18.00 3.03 42.19
CA LYS A 363 17.46 2.91 43.54
C LYS A 363 16.17 2.12 43.60
N ASN A 364 15.32 2.29 42.60
CA ASN A 364 13.99 1.70 42.51
C ASN A 364 13.93 0.50 41.57
N TRP A 365 15.07 -0.06 41.13
CA TRP A 365 15.16 -1.09 40.07
C TRP A 365 14.19 -2.27 40.27
N THR A 366 14.04 -2.74 41.46
CA THR A 366 13.14 -3.86 41.76
C THR A 366 11.66 -3.58 41.50
N ASN A 367 11.29 -2.30 41.39
CA ASN A 367 9.92 -1.89 41.06
C ASN A 367 9.60 -1.96 39.56
N TYR A 368 10.62 -2.22 38.70
CA TYR A 368 10.50 -2.23 37.27
C TYR A 368 10.79 -3.62 36.65
N PRO A 369 10.02 -4.65 36.94
CA PRO A 369 10.31 -6.03 36.52
C PRO A 369 10.07 -6.25 34.99
N ASN A 370 9.45 -5.31 34.30
CA ASN A 370 8.98 -5.47 32.93
C ASN A 370 9.67 -4.51 31.93
N ILE A 371 10.82 -3.94 32.28
CA ILE A 371 11.57 -3.06 31.37
C ILE A 371 11.87 -3.79 30.08
N ARG A 372 11.61 -3.16 28.95
CA ARG A 372 11.99 -3.61 27.60
C ARG A 372 13.13 -2.80 27.02
N ALA A 373 13.05 -1.47 27.15
CA ALA A 373 14.09 -0.60 26.67
C ALA A 373 14.25 0.65 27.52
N ILE A 374 15.49 1.14 27.55
CA ILE A 374 15.88 2.37 28.26
C ILE A 374 16.50 3.34 27.24
N TYR A 375 15.95 4.54 27.17
CA TYR A 375 16.42 5.61 26.31
C TYR A 375 17.25 6.58 27.15
N ILE A 376 18.54 6.71 26.87
CA ILE A 376 19.49 7.41 27.75
C ILE A 376 20.06 8.59 26.97
N SER A 377 19.97 9.79 27.56
CA SER A 377 20.66 10.97 27.06
C SER A 377 22.18 10.73 27.08
N ARG A 378 22.84 11.13 26.00
CA ARG A 378 24.30 11.05 25.87
C ARG A 378 25.05 11.80 26.97
N HIS A 379 24.42 12.82 27.55
CA HIS A 379 25.00 13.65 28.59
C HIS A 379 24.92 13.03 29.99
N VAL A 380 24.19 11.92 30.15
CA VAL A 380 24.10 11.21 31.44
C VAL A 380 25.36 10.38 31.69
N LEU A 381 26.00 10.64 32.84
CA LEU A 381 27.23 9.97 33.26
C LEU A 381 26.91 8.73 34.11
N LEU A 382 26.63 7.63 33.46
CA LEU A 382 26.33 6.36 34.13
C LEU A 382 27.53 5.84 34.93
N THR A 383 27.30 5.44 36.18
CA THR A 383 28.27 4.72 37.02
C THR A 383 28.51 3.30 36.47
N GLY A 384 29.59 2.65 36.90
CA GLY A 384 29.86 1.24 36.52
C GLY A 384 28.74 0.30 36.86
N LYS A 385 28.09 0.48 38.04
CA LYS A 385 26.95 -0.33 38.49
C LYS A 385 25.69 -0.11 37.63
N GLN A 386 25.41 1.15 37.26
CA GLN A 386 24.28 1.48 36.37
C GLN A 386 24.47 0.90 34.98
N LYS A 387 25.71 0.96 34.42
CA LYS A 387 26.03 0.36 33.13
C LYS A 387 25.81 -1.15 33.12
N GLU A 388 26.20 -1.84 34.18
CA GLU A 388 25.97 -3.27 34.31
C GLU A 388 24.48 -3.58 34.47
N LEU A 389 23.78 -2.84 35.29
CA LEU A 389 22.36 -3.02 35.60
C LEU A 389 21.47 -2.76 34.39
N PHE A 390 21.64 -1.61 33.71
CA PHE A 390 20.84 -1.20 32.56
C PHE A 390 21.21 -2.01 31.32
N GLY A 391 22.49 -2.41 31.17
CA GLY A 391 22.98 -3.21 30.03
C GLY A 391 22.36 -4.62 29.94
N THR A 392 21.58 -5.06 30.92
CA THR A 392 20.78 -6.29 30.82
C THR A 392 19.55 -6.13 29.95
N HIS A 393 19.23 -4.91 29.52
CA HIS A 393 18.08 -4.53 28.70
C HIS A 393 18.55 -3.80 27.44
N ASP A 394 17.64 -3.60 26.48
CA ASP A 394 17.92 -2.81 25.28
C ASP A 394 18.12 -1.32 25.69
N CYS A 395 19.32 -0.80 25.47
CA CYS A 395 19.66 0.59 25.74
C CYS A 395 19.87 1.35 24.43
N PHE A 396 19.18 2.47 24.28
CA PHE A 396 19.27 3.35 23.14
C PHE A 396 19.75 4.73 23.57
N THR A 397 20.67 5.31 22.80
CA THR A 397 21.07 6.69 23.03
C THR A 397 20.07 7.64 22.42
N ILE A 398 19.57 8.61 23.20
CA ILE A 398 18.72 9.69 22.69
C ILE A 398 19.56 10.58 21.78
N PRO A 399 19.12 10.86 20.54
CA PRO A 399 19.90 11.66 19.60
C PRO A 399 20.19 13.08 20.08
N ASP A 400 21.43 13.55 19.88
CA ASP A 400 21.89 14.88 20.30
C ASP A 400 21.05 16.02 19.68
N TYR A 401 20.48 15.81 18.49
CA TYR A 401 19.68 16.84 17.84
C TYR A 401 18.36 17.16 18.57
N TYR A 402 17.92 16.33 19.53
CA TYR A 402 16.81 16.67 20.43
C TYR A 402 17.18 17.74 21.44
N PHE A 403 18.46 17.83 21.78
CA PHE A 403 19.02 18.79 22.73
C PHE A 403 19.73 19.98 22.05
N ARG A 404 19.55 20.13 20.75
CA ARG A 404 20.35 21.10 19.96
C ARG A 404 20.31 22.53 20.49
N GLU A 405 19.19 23.00 20.98
CA GLU A 405 19.08 24.35 21.50
C GLU A 405 19.72 24.47 22.89
N GLU A 406 19.61 23.42 23.72
CA GLU A 406 20.30 23.34 25.03
C GLU A 406 21.82 23.34 24.83
N LEU A 407 22.33 22.49 23.93
CA LEU A 407 23.75 22.44 23.59
C LEU A 407 24.27 23.78 23.05
N ARG A 408 23.45 24.47 22.27
CA ARG A 408 23.78 25.78 21.74
C ARG A 408 23.84 26.86 22.83
N GLU A 409 22.94 26.84 23.79
CA GLU A 409 22.96 27.74 24.94
C GLU A 409 24.16 27.47 25.87
N ALA A 410 24.52 26.17 25.99
CA ALA A 410 25.71 25.74 26.73
C ALA A 410 27.04 26.06 25.99
N GLY A 411 26.97 26.43 24.70
CA GLY A 411 28.16 26.68 23.88
C GLY A 411 28.86 25.41 23.40
N GLU A 412 28.15 24.28 23.40
CA GLU A 412 28.64 22.94 23.03
C GLU A 412 28.17 22.47 21.63
N ALA A 413 27.35 23.29 20.90
CA ALA A 413 26.82 23.00 19.59
C ALA A 413 27.32 23.94 18.48
#